data_5c31ebf5bfff8b33113daa92531408dd
#
_entry.id   5c31ebf5bfff8b33113daa92531408dd
#
_cell.length_a   1.000
_cell.length_b   1.000
_cell.length_c   1.000
_cell.angle_alpha   90.00
_cell.angle_beta   90.00
_cell.angle_gamma   90.00
#
_symmetry.space_group_name_H-M   'P 1'
#
loop_
_entity.id
_entity.type
_entity.pdbx_description
1 polymer ?
#
loop_
_entity_poly.entity_id
_entity_poly.type
_entity_poly.pdbx_seq_one_letter_code
_entity_poly.pdbx_strand_id
1 'polypeptide(L)'
;MHRSSVPGAPVLLAGALAVLAGCATTGSGQGTLRDRGKPDEAGAVSFEWRSGVDTTRGTIAATLPDGRAFEGQFIQLVENVAPEDLGQYWSDLGAPGVRWGGGYGFEPPEEVRERTQRVVAQLEGPGGAQMRCQFDLAAPDRGPSSGGFGTCRLSTGETIEHATLRGDD
;
A
#
# COMPACT_ATOMS: atom_id res chain seq x y z
N MET A 1 -78.48 0.22 -1.78
CA MET A 1 -77.35 0.85 -2.52
C MET A 1 -76.09 0.65 -1.70
N HIS A 2 -75.35 -0.44 -1.96
CA HIS A 2 -74.10 -0.77 -1.28
C HIS A 2 -72.96 -0.46 -2.27
N ARG A 3 -72.05 0.47 -1.86
CA ARG A 3 -70.79 0.74 -2.56
C ARG A 3 -69.67 -0.02 -1.86
N SER A 4 -69.16 -0.98 -2.56
CA SER A 4 -67.95 -1.70 -2.14
C SER A 4 -66.69 -0.89 -2.53
N SER A 5 -65.89 -0.53 -1.53
CA SER A 5 -64.56 0.07 -1.72
C SER A 5 -63.51 -1.04 -1.82
N VAL A 6 -62.75 -1.02 -2.91
CA VAL A 6 -61.58 -1.90 -3.12
C VAL A 6 -60.34 -1.23 -2.54
N PRO A 7 -59.58 -1.85 -1.62
CA PRO A 7 -58.31 -1.30 -1.18
C PRO A 7 -57.22 -1.61 -2.19
N GLY A 8 -56.58 -0.54 -2.71
CA GLY A 8 -55.40 -0.63 -3.58
C GLY A 8 -54.17 -1.06 -2.80
N ALA A 9 -53.53 -2.13 -3.18
CA ALA A 9 -52.27 -2.60 -2.65
C ALA A 9 -51.11 -1.74 -3.15
N PRO A 10 -50.18 -1.29 -2.29
CA PRO A 10 -48.97 -0.60 -2.76
C PRO A 10 -47.99 -1.63 -3.33
N VAL A 11 -47.65 -1.45 -4.61
CA VAL A 11 -46.56 -2.18 -5.28
C VAL A 11 -45.25 -1.58 -4.80
N LEU A 12 -44.55 -2.31 -3.89
CA LEU A 12 -43.17 -2.02 -3.49
C LEU A 12 -42.25 -2.41 -4.65
N LEU A 13 -41.77 -1.41 -5.39
CA LEU A 13 -40.67 -1.56 -6.33
C LEU A 13 -39.37 -1.71 -5.49
N ALA A 14 -38.96 -2.95 -5.27
CA ALA A 14 -37.60 -3.25 -4.76
C ALA A 14 -36.59 -3.02 -5.87
N GLY A 15 -35.99 -1.83 -5.90
CA GLY A 15 -34.87 -1.51 -6.77
C GLY A 15 -33.64 -2.30 -6.30
N ALA A 16 -33.27 -3.33 -7.06
CA ALA A 16 -31.98 -4.01 -6.87
C ALA A 16 -30.85 -3.05 -7.29
N LEU A 17 -30.18 -2.42 -6.31
CA LEU A 17 -28.87 -1.79 -6.52
C LEU A 17 -27.88 -2.91 -6.83
N ALA A 18 -27.59 -3.12 -8.11
CA ALA A 18 -26.43 -3.89 -8.53
C ALA A 18 -25.17 -3.09 -8.14
N VAL A 19 -24.55 -3.45 -7.05
CA VAL A 19 -23.21 -2.98 -6.67
C VAL A 19 -22.26 -3.56 -7.72
N LEU A 20 -21.82 -2.72 -8.66
CA LEU A 20 -20.70 -3.02 -9.55
C LEU A 20 -19.44 -3.13 -8.66
N ALA A 21 -19.17 -4.32 -8.16
CA ALA A 21 -17.89 -4.67 -7.58
C ALA A 21 -16.86 -4.59 -8.71
N GLY A 22 -16.25 -3.42 -8.89
CA GLY A 22 -15.08 -3.28 -9.76
C GLY A 22 -14.05 -4.31 -9.31
N CYS A 23 -13.39 -4.97 -10.24
CA CYS A 23 -12.33 -5.94 -9.98
C CYS A 23 -11.16 -5.23 -9.29
N ALA A 24 -11.25 -5.03 -7.98
CA ALA A 24 -10.13 -4.59 -7.15
C ALA A 24 -9.37 -5.84 -6.72
N THR A 25 -8.07 -5.82 -6.90
CA THR A 25 -7.17 -6.85 -6.37
C THR A 25 -6.71 -6.40 -4.98
N THR A 26 -6.78 -7.28 -4.01
CA THR A 26 -6.33 -7.05 -2.64
C THR A 26 -5.21 -7.99 -2.27
N GLY A 27 -4.54 -7.66 -1.19
CA GLY A 27 -3.53 -8.53 -0.64
C GLY A 27 -3.01 -8.04 0.70
N SER A 28 -2.17 -8.85 1.27
CA SER A 28 -1.56 -8.64 2.58
C SER A 28 -0.04 -8.70 2.51
N GLY A 29 0.61 -8.40 3.63
CA GLY A 29 2.06 -8.50 3.76
C GLY A 29 2.49 -8.45 5.22
N GLN A 30 3.76 -8.74 5.44
CA GLN A 30 4.37 -8.71 6.76
C GLN A 30 5.78 -8.13 6.67
N GLY A 31 6.28 -7.60 7.78
CA GLY A 31 7.65 -7.11 7.90
C GLY A 31 8.11 -7.11 9.34
N THR A 32 9.38 -6.79 9.55
CA THR A 32 9.99 -6.72 10.87
C THR A 32 10.43 -5.30 11.16
N LEU A 33 9.80 -4.65 12.14
CA LEU A 33 10.20 -3.33 12.63
C LEU A 33 11.50 -3.43 13.39
N ARG A 34 12.43 -2.53 13.11
CA ARG A 34 13.66 -2.35 13.87
C ARG A 34 13.83 -0.88 14.26
N ASP A 35 14.12 -0.64 15.51
CA ASP A 35 14.48 0.67 16.02
C ASP A 35 16.03 0.74 16.14
N ARG A 36 16.62 1.82 15.62
CA ARG A 36 18.07 2.05 15.73
C ARG A 36 18.56 2.15 17.17
N GLY A 37 17.71 2.64 18.07
CA GLY A 37 18.01 2.77 19.50
C GLY A 37 17.87 1.46 20.28
N LYS A 38 17.21 0.45 19.69
CA LYS A 38 16.88 -0.81 20.33
C LYS A 38 16.95 -1.97 19.32
N PRO A 39 18.13 -2.34 18.85
CA PRO A 39 18.31 -3.31 17.77
C PRO A 39 17.78 -4.71 18.13
N ASP A 40 17.71 -5.04 19.42
CA ASP A 40 17.24 -6.34 19.91
C ASP A 40 15.69 -6.43 20.02
N GLU A 41 14.97 -5.30 19.93
CA GLU A 41 13.51 -5.28 19.93
C GLU A 41 13.00 -5.32 18.48
N ALA A 42 12.67 -6.50 18.01
CA ALA A 42 12.02 -6.71 16.73
C ALA A 42 10.51 -6.87 16.92
N GLY A 43 9.71 -6.17 16.12
CA GLY A 43 8.26 -6.26 16.17
C GLY A 43 7.66 -6.60 14.80
N ALA A 44 6.58 -7.38 14.77
CA ALA A 44 5.89 -7.72 13.56
C ALA A 44 5.05 -6.54 13.05
N VAL A 45 5.18 -6.22 11.76
CA VAL A 45 4.34 -5.24 11.05
C VAL A 45 3.45 -5.99 10.07
N SER A 46 2.18 -5.60 10.00
CA SER A 46 1.27 -6.09 8.97
C SER A 46 1.03 -5.03 7.91
N PHE A 47 0.89 -5.47 6.66
CA PHE A 47 0.49 -4.64 5.53
C PHE A 47 -0.82 -5.16 4.95
N GLU A 48 -1.65 -4.24 4.48
CA GLU A 48 -2.82 -4.50 3.65
C GLU A 48 -2.75 -3.58 2.44
N TRP A 49 -3.04 -4.09 1.25
CA TRP A 49 -3.02 -3.30 0.04
C TRP A 49 -4.20 -3.60 -0.86
N ARG A 50 -4.56 -2.61 -1.68
CA ARG A 50 -5.61 -2.72 -2.68
C ARG A 50 -5.20 -1.96 -3.93
N SER A 51 -5.28 -2.61 -5.10
CA SER A 51 -5.19 -1.96 -6.41
C SER A 51 -6.54 -1.94 -7.11
N GLY A 52 -6.76 -0.96 -7.96
CA GLY A 52 -7.91 -0.92 -8.86
C GLY A 52 -7.70 -1.79 -10.11
N VAL A 53 -8.45 -1.50 -11.16
CA VAL A 53 -8.30 -2.14 -12.48
C VAL A 53 -6.90 -1.92 -13.06
N ASP A 54 -6.32 -0.75 -12.79
CA ASP A 54 -4.91 -0.46 -13.05
C ASP A 54 -4.09 -0.99 -11.88
N THR A 55 -3.43 -2.12 -12.07
CA THR A 55 -2.59 -2.78 -11.04
C THR A 55 -1.33 -1.99 -10.69
N THR A 56 -1.00 -0.94 -11.44
CA THR A 56 0.20 -0.12 -11.21
C THR A 56 0.05 0.88 -10.07
N ARG A 57 -1.17 1.12 -9.59
CA ARG A 57 -1.46 2.06 -8.50
C ARG A 57 -2.49 1.50 -7.54
N GLY A 58 -2.39 1.94 -6.29
CA GLY A 58 -3.35 1.55 -5.29
C GLY A 58 -3.12 2.20 -3.93
N THR A 59 -3.81 1.68 -2.95
CA THR A 59 -3.66 2.07 -1.54
C THR A 59 -2.96 0.97 -0.76
N ILE A 60 -2.23 1.38 0.26
CA ILE A 60 -1.54 0.48 1.18
C ILE A 60 -1.67 1.02 2.58
N ALA A 61 -1.90 0.14 3.54
CA ALA A 61 -1.90 0.43 4.96
C ALA A 61 -0.87 -0.45 5.66
N ALA A 62 -0.32 0.06 6.76
CA ALA A 62 0.62 -0.67 7.61
C ALA A 62 0.24 -0.47 9.07
N THR A 63 0.24 -1.55 9.85
CA THR A 63 0.03 -1.51 11.31
C THR A 63 1.28 -1.99 12.01
N LEU A 64 1.82 -1.14 12.88
CA LEU A 64 3.01 -1.40 13.67
C LEU A 64 2.68 -2.17 14.95
N PRO A 65 3.68 -2.81 15.60
CA PRO A 65 3.46 -3.59 16.83
C PRO A 65 2.89 -2.78 18.00
N ASP A 66 3.16 -1.48 18.02
CA ASP A 66 2.67 -0.54 19.04
C ASP A 66 1.26 0.02 18.75
N GLY A 67 0.62 -0.44 17.66
CA GLY A 67 -0.72 -0.05 17.24
C GLY A 67 -0.76 1.23 16.38
N ARG A 68 0.40 1.86 16.06
CA ARG A 68 0.40 2.96 15.08
C ARG A 68 -0.02 2.43 13.71
N ALA A 69 -1.03 3.07 13.11
CA ALA A 69 -1.48 2.79 11.76
C ALA A 69 -0.97 3.87 10.79
N PHE A 70 -0.52 3.43 9.62
CA PHE A 70 -0.08 4.28 8.51
C PHE A 70 -0.90 3.92 7.29
N GLU A 71 -1.36 4.91 6.55
CA GLU A 71 -2.15 4.73 5.33
C GLU A 71 -1.58 5.59 4.21
N GLY A 72 -1.67 5.12 2.97
CA GLY A 72 -1.17 5.87 1.84
C GLY A 72 -1.36 5.19 0.50
N GLN A 73 -0.55 5.61 -0.44
CA GLN A 73 -0.63 5.14 -1.82
C GLN A 73 0.67 4.47 -2.24
N PHE A 74 0.55 3.56 -3.20
CA PHE A 74 1.69 3.00 -3.90
C PHE A 74 1.58 3.23 -5.42
N ILE A 75 2.73 3.23 -6.06
CA ILE A 75 2.87 3.24 -7.52
C ILE A 75 3.92 2.22 -7.94
N GLN A 76 3.63 1.45 -8.96
CA GLN A 76 4.59 0.58 -9.61
C GLN A 76 5.36 1.39 -10.67
N LEU A 77 6.66 1.34 -10.61
CA LEU A 77 7.52 1.99 -11.59
C LEU A 77 7.64 1.09 -12.84
N VAL A 78 7.42 1.69 -14.00
CA VAL A 78 7.40 0.95 -15.29
C VAL A 78 8.79 0.87 -15.91
N GLU A 79 9.72 1.72 -15.44
CA GLU A 79 11.11 1.79 -15.88
C GLU A 79 12.05 1.55 -14.70
N ASN A 80 13.25 1.04 -14.98
CA ASN A 80 14.31 0.94 -13.97
C ASN A 80 14.81 2.34 -13.62
N VAL A 81 14.20 2.93 -12.59
CA VAL A 81 14.60 4.24 -12.08
C VAL A 81 15.70 4.03 -11.05
N ALA A 82 16.81 4.75 -11.23
CA ALA A 82 17.89 4.74 -10.26
C ALA A 82 17.40 5.28 -8.91
N PRO A 83 17.91 4.77 -7.77
CA PRO A 83 17.46 5.21 -6.43
C PRO A 83 17.54 6.73 -6.21
N GLU A 84 18.50 7.40 -6.82
CA GLU A 84 18.68 8.84 -6.81
C GLU A 84 17.55 9.61 -7.51
N ASP A 85 16.92 9.00 -8.51
CA ASP A 85 15.85 9.61 -9.31
C ASP A 85 14.45 9.40 -8.73
N LEU A 86 14.33 8.66 -7.64
CA LEU A 86 13.04 8.42 -6.98
C LEU A 86 12.44 9.70 -6.35
N GLY A 87 13.19 10.79 -6.27
CA GLY A 87 12.74 12.05 -5.67
C GLY A 87 11.45 12.59 -6.27
N GLN A 88 11.30 12.54 -7.58
CA GLN A 88 10.09 12.97 -8.29
C GLN A 88 8.87 12.12 -7.95
N TYR A 89 9.03 10.80 -7.82
CA TYR A 89 7.93 9.89 -7.49
C TYR A 89 7.43 10.08 -6.06
N TRP A 90 8.32 10.41 -5.12
CA TRP A 90 7.93 10.76 -3.76
C TRP A 90 7.12 12.07 -3.71
N SER A 91 7.42 13.01 -4.59
CA SER A 91 6.65 14.25 -4.70
C SER A 91 5.26 14.03 -5.27
N ASP A 92 5.13 13.13 -6.25
CA ASP A 92 3.84 12.78 -6.88
C ASP A 92 2.90 12.01 -5.93
N LEU A 93 3.46 11.35 -4.92
CA LEU A 93 2.70 10.67 -3.88
C LEU A 93 2.22 11.60 -2.75
N GLY A 94 2.47 12.91 -2.85
CA GLY A 94 1.76 13.91 -2.06
C GLY A 94 2.38 14.29 -0.72
N ALA A 95 3.71 14.21 -0.55
CA ALA A 95 4.38 14.73 0.64
C ALA A 95 5.30 15.91 0.37
N PRO A 96 4.77 17.12 0.11
CA PRO A 96 5.60 18.30 0.07
C PRO A 96 6.15 18.61 1.47
N GLY A 97 7.46 18.65 1.61
CA GLY A 97 8.12 19.30 2.72
C GLY A 97 8.63 18.47 3.87
N VAL A 98 8.56 17.15 3.83
CA VAL A 98 9.24 16.32 4.83
C VAL A 98 10.73 16.23 4.51
N ARG A 99 11.55 16.81 5.38
CA ARG A 99 13.00 16.63 5.36
C ARG A 99 13.33 15.20 5.83
N TRP A 100 13.52 14.31 4.89
CA TRP A 100 14.12 13.01 5.15
C TRP A 100 15.60 13.29 5.49
N GLY A 101 15.95 13.24 6.75
CA GLY A 101 17.31 13.52 7.22
C GLY A 101 18.36 12.70 6.50
N GLY A 102 19.25 13.39 5.78
CA GLY A 102 20.52 12.89 5.23
C GLY A 102 20.44 11.71 4.28
N GLY A 103 20.76 11.92 3.02
CA GLY A 103 21.37 11.04 2.01
C GLY A 103 21.21 9.53 2.11
N TYR A 104 20.01 9.03 2.32
CA TYR A 104 19.77 7.60 2.36
C TYR A 104 19.26 7.14 1.00
N GLY A 105 20.19 6.85 0.11
CA GLY A 105 19.92 5.96 -0.99
C GLY A 105 19.39 4.63 -0.42
N PHE A 106 18.28 4.13 -0.92
CA PHE A 106 18.01 2.73 -0.82
C PHE A 106 19.09 2.06 -1.66
N GLU A 107 20.04 1.38 -1.06
CA GLU A 107 20.89 0.47 -1.80
C GLU A 107 20.08 -0.79 -2.07
N PRO A 108 19.68 -1.05 -3.32
CA PRO A 108 19.10 -2.34 -3.65
C PRO A 108 20.16 -3.41 -3.44
N PRO A 109 19.79 -4.61 -2.98
CA PRO A 109 20.70 -5.74 -2.98
C PRO A 109 21.27 -5.90 -4.39
N GLU A 110 22.57 -6.04 -4.52
CA GLU A 110 23.31 -5.99 -5.78
C GLU A 110 22.91 -7.08 -6.79
N GLU A 111 22.21 -8.13 -6.35
CA GLU A 111 21.86 -9.30 -7.17
C GLU A 111 20.50 -9.25 -7.89
N VAL A 112 19.67 -8.22 -7.68
CA VAL A 112 18.29 -8.17 -8.23
C VAL A 112 18.14 -7.16 -9.37
N ARG A 113 19.23 -6.68 -9.94
CA ARG A 113 19.24 -5.52 -10.85
C ARG A 113 18.61 -5.71 -12.23
N GLU A 114 18.22 -6.91 -12.65
CA GLU A 114 17.96 -7.07 -14.10
C GLU A 114 16.50 -7.28 -14.53
N ARG A 115 15.50 -7.50 -13.64
CA ARG A 115 14.13 -7.81 -14.13
C ARG A 115 12.97 -7.45 -13.22
N THR A 116 13.12 -6.77 -12.11
CA THR A 116 12.01 -6.51 -11.21
C THR A 116 11.51 -5.08 -11.34
N GLN A 117 10.22 -4.91 -11.71
CA GLN A 117 9.58 -3.61 -11.61
C GLN A 117 9.37 -3.26 -10.14
N ARG A 118 9.78 -2.06 -9.80
CA ARG A 118 9.78 -1.57 -8.43
C ARG A 118 8.45 -0.92 -8.08
N VAL A 119 7.94 -1.24 -6.91
CA VAL A 119 6.80 -0.53 -6.29
C VAL A 119 7.36 0.39 -5.21
N VAL A 120 6.94 1.64 -5.23
CA VAL A 120 7.22 2.60 -4.17
C VAL A 120 5.90 3.01 -3.51
N ALA A 121 5.93 3.19 -2.19
CA ALA A 121 4.75 3.61 -1.43
C ALA A 121 5.11 4.67 -0.42
N GLN A 122 4.19 5.62 -0.22
CA GLN A 122 4.28 6.63 0.81
C GLN A 122 3.01 6.61 1.64
N LEU A 123 3.20 6.50 2.96
CA LEU A 123 2.13 6.40 3.93
C LEU A 123 2.29 7.51 4.99
N GLU A 124 1.16 7.97 5.50
CA GLU A 124 1.09 8.92 6.61
C GLU A 124 0.52 8.24 7.84
N GLY A 125 1.04 8.57 9.00
CA GLY A 125 0.66 8.03 10.28
C GLY A 125 0.38 9.10 11.33
N PRO A 126 0.20 8.71 12.59
CA PRO A 126 -0.12 9.62 13.68
C PRO A 126 0.93 10.72 13.85
N GLY A 127 0.45 11.94 14.15
CA GLY A 127 1.32 13.08 14.40
C GLY A 127 2.09 13.60 13.20
N GLY A 128 1.68 13.25 11.96
CA GLY A 128 2.38 13.62 10.74
C GLY A 128 3.63 12.77 10.48
N ALA A 129 3.78 11.65 11.18
CA ALA A 129 4.83 10.69 10.87
C ALA A 129 4.62 10.11 9.47
N GLN A 130 5.72 9.89 8.74
CA GLN A 130 5.65 9.35 7.40
C GLN A 130 6.45 8.05 7.30
N MET A 131 5.98 7.18 6.41
CA MET A 131 6.65 5.94 6.05
C MET A 131 6.82 5.88 4.54
N ARG A 132 8.00 5.52 4.08
CA ARG A 132 8.31 5.22 2.68
C ARG A 132 8.73 3.80 2.54
N CYS A 133 8.11 3.09 1.59
CA CYS A 133 8.41 1.71 1.29
C CYS A 133 8.87 1.56 -0.15
N GLN A 134 9.72 0.58 -0.36
CA GLN A 134 10.12 0.12 -1.67
C GLN A 134 10.02 -1.40 -1.69
N PHE A 135 9.37 -1.93 -2.71
CA PHE A 135 9.23 -3.37 -2.93
C PHE A 135 9.70 -3.72 -4.34
N ASP A 136 10.27 -4.91 -4.48
CA ASP A 136 10.59 -5.55 -5.74
C ASP A 136 9.61 -6.70 -5.97
N LEU A 137 8.88 -6.67 -7.08
CA LEU A 137 7.81 -7.64 -7.39
C LEU A 137 8.38 -8.93 -7.97
N ALA A 138 7.78 -10.06 -7.60
CA ALA A 138 8.18 -11.37 -8.12
C ALA A 138 7.82 -11.57 -9.61
N ALA A 139 6.69 -11.01 -10.06
CA ALA A 139 6.28 -10.99 -11.46
C ALA A 139 5.65 -9.64 -11.79
N PRO A 140 6.43 -8.71 -12.36
CA PRO A 140 6.04 -7.33 -12.60
C PRO A 140 4.71 -7.15 -13.35
N ASP A 141 4.46 -7.97 -14.36
CA ASP A 141 3.26 -7.89 -15.21
C ASP A 141 1.95 -8.14 -14.44
N ARG A 142 2.04 -8.82 -13.29
CA ARG A 142 0.88 -9.09 -12.43
C ARG A 142 0.71 -8.08 -11.30
N GLY A 143 1.62 -7.09 -11.22
CA GLY A 143 1.61 -6.11 -10.15
C GLY A 143 1.81 -6.72 -8.76
N PRO A 144 1.37 -6.04 -7.67
CA PRO A 144 1.56 -6.50 -6.30
C PRO A 144 0.93 -7.87 -5.98
N SER A 145 -0.05 -8.34 -6.76
CA SER A 145 -0.64 -9.68 -6.60
C SER A 145 0.35 -10.81 -6.83
N SER A 146 1.41 -10.57 -7.59
CA SER A 146 2.49 -11.54 -7.78
C SER A 146 3.31 -11.78 -6.52
N GLY A 147 3.13 -10.95 -5.50
CA GLY A 147 4.01 -10.88 -4.35
C GLY A 147 5.26 -10.06 -4.62
N GLY A 148 5.98 -9.78 -3.55
CA GLY A 148 7.20 -9.02 -3.59
C GLY A 148 7.85 -8.94 -2.22
N PHE A 149 9.06 -8.41 -2.19
CA PHE A 149 9.80 -8.17 -0.95
C PHE A 149 10.43 -6.78 -0.99
N GLY A 150 10.68 -6.23 0.20
CA GLY A 150 11.18 -4.87 0.27
C GLY A 150 11.52 -4.40 1.66
N THR A 151 11.63 -3.09 1.78
CA THR A 151 11.95 -2.41 3.03
C THR A 151 11.14 -1.13 3.14
N CYS A 152 10.90 -0.69 4.39
CA CYS A 152 10.31 0.62 4.65
C CYS A 152 11.18 1.40 5.64
N ARG A 153 11.07 2.74 5.56
CA ARG A 153 11.69 3.67 6.50
C ARG A 153 10.66 4.64 7.02
N LEU A 154 10.72 4.91 8.30
CA LEU A 154 9.89 5.89 8.97
C LEU A 154 10.66 7.20 9.16
N SER A 155 9.96 8.33 9.10
CA SER A 155 10.54 9.66 9.40
C SER A 155 11.05 9.78 10.84
N THR A 156 10.59 8.92 11.74
CA THR A 156 11.02 8.77 13.12
C THR A 156 12.36 8.02 13.29
N GLY A 157 12.89 7.45 12.19
CA GLY A 157 14.19 6.78 12.17
C GLY A 157 14.14 5.25 12.24
N GLU A 158 12.97 4.67 12.47
CA GLU A 158 12.74 3.23 12.46
C GLU A 158 12.80 2.69 11.02
N THR A 159 13.10 1.40 10.89
CA THR A 159 13.10 0.70 9.60
C THR A 159 12.24 -0.57 9.69
N ILE A 160 11.61 -0.94 8.58
CA ILE A 160 10.95 -2.22 8.45
C ILE A 160 11.73 -3.05 7.45
N GLU A 161 12.30 -4.13 7.93
CA GLU A 161 13.08 -5.08 7.14
C GLU A 161 12.21 -6.27 6.74
N HIS A 162 12.61 -6.97 5.67
CA HIS A 162 11.92 -8.16 5.18
C HIS A 162 10.42 -7.93 4.95
N ALA A 163 10.06 -6.72 4.52
CA ALA A 163 8.69 -6.42 4.16
C ALA A 163 8.28 -7.27 2.94
N THR A 164 7.13 -7.92 3.02
CA THR A 164 6.60 -8.76 1.94
C THR A 164 5.24 -8.25 1.49
N LEU A 165 4.91 -8.49 0.23
CA LEU A 165 3.56 -8.35 -0.32
C LEU A 165 3.10 -9.71 -0.84
N ARG A 166 1.80 -10.00 -0.73
CA ARG A 166 1.14 -11.19 -1.28
C ARG A 166 -0.24 -10.81 -1.76
N GLY A 167 -0.69 -11.38 -2.87
CA GLY A 167 -2.09 -11.30 -3.30
C GLY A 167 -2.95 -12.24 -2.46
N ASP A 168 -4.19 -11.84 -2.24
CA ASP A 168 -5.23 -12.74 -1.72
C ASP A 168 -5.71 -13.58 -2.91
N ASP A 169 -5.61 -14.91 -2.80
CA ASP A 169 -6.10 -15.90 -3.78
C ASP A 169 -7.63 -16.01 -3.76
#